data_eec603f961b382b4fc1188d3a02f03a5
#
_entry.id   eec603f961b382b4fc1188d3a02f03a5
#
_cell.length_a   1.000
_cell.length_b   1.000
_cell.length_c   1.000
_cell.angle_alpha   90.00
_cell.angle_beta   90.00
_cell.angle_gamma   90.00
#
_symmetry.space_group_name_H-M   'P 1'
#
loop_
_entity.id
_entity.type
_entity.pdbx_description
1 polymer ?
#
loop_
_entity_poly.entity_id
_entity_poly.type
_entity_poly.pdbx_seq_one_letter_code
_entity_poly.pdbx_strand_id
1 'polypeptide(L)'
;MLQEILVDEWGFDGFVVSDWGGSNDHALGVKNGSHLEMPGTGKSGMYDIIHAVENGDLEEAVLDQRLDELLNVIFSTHQPTEDAKGKTFDVEAHHNLARKAAEESIVLLKNEDQILPLKPGTKVAVIGDFAKVPRYQGAGSSLVNSAKQPEAILDVIGSTDLDVVAYEQGYIRNRKPNQKLTKAAVELAKKADIVLFFGGLDEISESEGLDRTHMSMPAAQETLLNELTTVNKNIIVVLSAGSAIEMPWYPYVKGIVHGYLGGQAGASAMLNVLTGKVNPSGKLNETYPIHYEDTPAYAYYPSKERSSEYRESLYVGYRYYTTVGKSMRFPFGYGLSYTTFEYKDLKIDTEGVTFTIKNTGNVSGTEIAQLYVGKSSETVFRPVRELKGFVRVELQPGEEREVRIGFDDKTFRFYDTRTDSWEIESGTYQIMIGENAQQMVLEGALDVKGTVENGGYKKEELPEYFSGKIKDISDEKFRILYGREIPDGSWSGEIQMNDAVC
;
A
#
# COMPACT_ATOMS: atom_id res chain seq x y z
N MET A 1 -0.75 -6.60 25.03
CA MET A 1 -0.17 -6.38 23.68
C MET A 1 1.20 -5.70 23.73
N LEU A 2 1.35 -4.45 24.25
CA LEU A 2 2.66 -3.79 24.27
C LEU A 2 3.66 -4.54 25.16
N GLN A 3 3.28 -4.88 26.40
CA GLN A 3 4.18 -5.63 27.28
C GLN A 3 4.35 -7.07 26.80
N GLU A 4 3.27 -7.83 26.66
CA GLU A 4 3.30 -9.28 26.41
C GLU A 4 3.87 -9.64 25.04
N ILE A 5 3.45 -8.96 23.97
CA ILE A 5 3.87 -9.29 22.60
C ILE A 5 5.13 -8.50 22.22
N LEU A 6 5.07 -7.15 22.29
CA LEU A 6 6.17 -6.32 21.79
C LEU A 6 7.43 -6.49 22.64
N VAL A 7 7.31 -6.43 23.98
CA VAL A 7 8.47 -6.52 24.88
C VAL A 7 8.84 -7.97 25.17
N ASP A 8 7.89 -8.79 25.68
CA ASP A 8 8.24 -10.11 26.22
C ASP A 8 8.46 -11.15 25.11
N GLU A 9 7.61 -11.17 24.07
CA GLU A 9 7.72 -12.14 22.97
C GLU A 9 8.74 -11.70 21.91
N TRP A 10 8.72 -10.41 21.48
CA TRP A 10 9.59 -9.92 20.42
C TRP A 10 10.92 -9.34 20.90
N GLY A 11 11.10 -9.15 22.21
CA GLY A 11 12.34 -8.64 22.79
C GLY A 11 12.62 -7.18 22.49
N PHE A 12 11.59 -6.36 22.33
CA PHE A 12 11.76 -4.92 22.08
C PHE A 12 12.28 -4.23 23.36
N ASP A 13 13.40 -3.53 23.25
CA ASP A 13 14.12 -2.87 24.35
C ASP A 13 14.11 -1.33 24.27
N GLY A 14 13.27 -0.76 23.40
CA GLY A 14 13.06 0.68 23.26
C GLY A 14 11.94 1.22 24.16
N PHE A 15 11.36 2.36 23.78
CA PHE A 15 10.18 2.91 24.44
C PHE A 15 9.03 3.15 23.45
N VAL A 16 7.82 3.17 23.97
CA VAL A 16 6.60 3.34 23.18
C VAL A 16 6.05 4.75 23.40
N VAL A 17 5.80 5.46 22.29
CA VAL A 17 5.10 6.74 22.26
C VAL A 17 3.66 6.49 21.79
N SER A 18 2.68 7.13 22.45
CA SER A 18 1.30 7.04 21.99
C SER A 18 1.13 7.72 20.62
N ASP A 19 0.17 7.26 19.84
CA ASP A 19 -0.40 8.10 18.81
C ASP A 19 -1.16 9.28 19.43
N TRP A 20 -1.34 10.39 18.70
CA TRP A 20 -2.02 11.60 19.17
C TRP A 20 -3.48 11.29 19.52
N GLY A 21 -3.81 11.44 20.81
CA GLY A 21 -5.12 11.09 21.33
C GLY A 21 -5.35 9.58 21.53
N GLY A 22 -4.32 8.74 21.42
CA GLY A 22 -4.41 7.28 21.55
C GLY A 22 -4.41 6.76 23.00
N SER A 23 -4.17 7.61 24.01
CA SER A 23 -4.20 7.23 25.42
C SER A 23 -5.57 7.54 26.02
N ASN A 24 -6.34 6.49 26.34
CA ASN A 24 -7.66 6.62 26.96
C ASN A 24 -7.63 6.42 28.47
N ASP A 25 -6.76 5.58 28.97
CA ASP A 25 -6.54 5.28 30.39
C ASP A 25 -5.04 5.33 30.65
N HIS A 26 -4.60 6.38 31.33
CA HIS A 26 -3.19 6.67 31.54
C HIS A 26 -2.50 5.63 32.42
N ALA A 27 -3.13 5.20 33.52
CA ALA A 27 -2.59 4.20 34.43
C ALA A 27 -2.50 2.83 33.79
N LEU A 28 -3.54 2.42 33.07
CA LEU A 28 -3.57 1.17 32.32
C LEU A 28 -2.56 1.19 31.15
N GLY A 29 -2.37 2.34 30.51
CA GLY A 29 -1.35 2.55 29.50
C GLY A 29 0.06 2.25 30.03
N VAL A 30 0.45 2.89 31.15
CA VAL A 30 1.74 2.66 31.84
C VAL A 30 1.91 1.19 32.23
N LYS A 31 0.87 0.60 32.85
CA LYS A 31 0.85 -0.80 33.26
C LYS A 31 1.12 -1.77 32.10
N ASN A 32 0.62 -1.45 30.91
CA ASN A 32 0.72 -2.28 29.72
C ASN A 32 1.84 -1.92 28.74
N GLY A 33 2.77 -1.03 29.13
CA GLY A 33 3.99 -0.79 28.33
C GLY A 33 4.02 0.50 27.53
N SER A 34 3.12 1.48 27.79
CA SER A 34 3.22 2.83 27.24
C SER A 34 4.16 3.69 28.09
N HIS A 35 5.03 4.46 27.45
CA HIS A 35 6.07 5.26 28.15
C HIS A 35 5.84 6.75 28.03
N LEU A 36 5.43 7.22 26.87
CA LEU A 36 5.30 8.64 26.58
C LEU A 36 3.98 8.93 25.87
N GLU A 37 3.14 9.75 26.49
CA GLU A 37 1.92 10.24 25.85
C GLU A 37 2.19 11.50 25.03
N MET A 38 1.70 11.52 23.80
CA MET A 38 1.82 12.65 22.89
C MET A 38 0.45 12.98 22.22
N PRO A 39 0.02 14.27 22.21
CA PRO A 39 0.48 15.29 23.13
C PRO A 39 0.05 14.94 24.56
N GLY A 40 0.82 15.38 25.55
CA GLY A 40 0.46 15.13 26.93
C GLY A 40 -0.86 15.86 27.33
N THR A 41 -1.67 15.20 28.12
CA THR A 41 -2.95 15.73 28.65
C THR A 41 -2.77 16.71 29.82
N GLY A 42 -1.53 17.15 30.04
CA GLY A 42 -1.16 18.08 31.08
C GLY A 42 -1.35 17.50 32.50
N LYS A 43 -2.00 18.24 33.37
CA LYS A 43 -2.16 17.81 34.76
C LYS A 43 -3.15 16.65 34.94
N SER A 44 -4.09 16.47 34.04
CA SER A 44 -5.08 15.39 34.14
C SER A 44 -4.41 14.03 34.15
N GLY A 45 -3.70 13.66 33.08
CA GLY A 45 -3.00 12.37 33.00
C GLY A 45 -1.98 12.16 34.12
N MET A 46 -1.31 13.24 34.58
CA MET A 46 -0.41 13.17 35.73
C MET A 46 -1.17 12.79 37.03
N TYR A 47 -2.32 13.42 37.30
CA TYR A 47 -3.12 13.08 38.47
C TYR A 47 -3.70 11.67 38.41
N ASP A 48 -4.11 11.22 37.23
CA ASP A 48 -4.62 9.86 37.05
C ASP A 48 -3.57 8.81 37.43
N ILE A 49 -2.31 9.00 37.00
CA ILE A 49 -1.19 8.11 37.36
C ILE A 49 -0.89 8.19 38.87
N ILE A 50 -0.83 9.41 39.46
CA ILE A 50 -0.56 9.60 40.89
C ILE A 50 -1.63 8.90 41.72
N HIS A 51 -2.90 9.14 41.41
CA HIS A 51 -4.00 8.51 42.15
C HIS A 51 -4.02 6.99 41.98
N ALA A 52 -3.67 6.47 40.80
CA ALA A 52 -3.58 5.03 40.58
C ALA A 52 -2.49 4.39 41.45
N VAL A 53 -1.34 5.07 41.63
CA VAL A 53 -0.27 4.60 42.53
C VAL A 53 -0.75 4.70 43.98
N GLU A 54 -1.31 5.84 44.41
CA GLU A 54 -1.80 6.05 45.78
C GLU A 54 -2.90 5.06 46.17
N ASN A 55 -3.76 4.66 45.23
CA ASN A 55 -4.84 3.70 45.45
C ASN A 55 -4.41 2.23 45.31
N GLY A 56 -3.18 1.97 44.83
CA GLY A 56 -2.66 0.62 44.59
C GLY A 56 -3.16 -0.05 43.29
N ASP A 57 -3.74 0.73 42.35
CA ASP A 57 -4.16 0.26 41.02
C ASP A 57 -2.98 0.13 40.06
N LEU A 58 -1.91 0.91 40.29
CA LEU A 58 -0.63 0.87 39.60
C LEU A 58 0.51 0.72 40.61
N GLU A 59 1.33 -0.30 40.46
CA GLU A 59 2.53 -0.45 41.28
C GLU A 59 3.57 0.60 40.87
N GLU A 60 4.14 1.33 41.86
CA GLU A 60 5.18 2.35 41.63
C GLU A 60 6.40 1.77 40.90
N ALA A 61 6.76 0.51 41.19
CA ALA A 61 7.85 -0.19 40.50
C ALA A 61 7.62 -0.35 38.98
N VAL A 62 6.38 -0.46 38.54
CA VAL A 62 6.04 -0.50 37.10
C VAL A 62 6.23 0.86 36.44
N LEU A 63 5.85 1.95 37.15
CA LEU A 63 6.09 3.31 36.68
C LEU A 63 7.62 3.59 36.60
N ASP A 64 8.38 3.20 37.61
CA ASP A 64 9.84 3.34 37.63
C ASP A 64 10.46 2.58 36.46
N GLN A 65 10.00 1.36 36.19
CA GLN A 65 10.49 0.58 35.06
C GLN A 65 10.26 1.32 33.71
N ARG A 66 9.07 1.87 33.49
CA ARG A 66 8.79 2.65 32.26
C ARG A 66 9.70 3.86 32.14
N LEU A 67 9.96 4.50 33.28
CA LEU A 67 10.86 5.65 33.34
C LEU A 67 12.30 5.29 33.03
N ASP A 68 12.80 4.18 33.57
CA ASP A 68 14.15 3.68 33.29
C ASP A 68 14.32 3.30 31.81
N GLU A 69 13.34 2.63 31.21
CA GLU A 69 13.34 2.28 29.78
C GLU A 69 13.41 3.54 28.90
N LEU A 70 12.60 4.55 29.19
CA LEU A 70 12.64 5.85 28.50
C LEU A 70 13.98 6.56 28.68
N LEU A 71 14.49 6.64 29.91
CA LEU A 71 15.76 7.29 30.23
C LEU A 71 16.95 6.60 29.58
N ASN A 72 16.94 5.27 29.47
CA ASN A 72 17.98 4.53 28.77
C ASN A 72 18.11 4.96 27.32
N VAL A 73 17.01 5.15 26.61
CA VAL A 73 17.03 5.64 25.22
C VAL A 73 17.50 7.09 25.16
N ILE A 74 17.02 7.95 26.06
CA ILE A 74 17.43 9.37 26.12
C ILE A 74 18.94 9.46 26.35
N PHE A 75 19.50 8.72 27.35
CA PHE A 75 20.91 8.77 27.61
C PHE A 75 21.79 8.13 26.53
N SER A 76 21.34 7.01 25.94
CA SER A 76 22.08 6.36 24.85
C SER A 76 22.12 7.21 23.56
N THR A 77 21.12 8.06 23.33
CA THR A 77 21.07 8.96 22.15
C THR A 77 21.71 10.33 22.43
N HIS A 78 21.96 10.69 23.69
CA HIS A 78 22.50 12.00 24.06
C HIS A 78 23.89 12.26 23.44
N GLN A 79 24.85 11.36 23.63
CA GLN A 79 26.20 11.56 23.11
C GLN A 79 26.27 11.59 21.59
N PRO A 80 25.60 10.68 20.85
CA PRO A 80 25.48 10.80 19.38
C PRO A 80 24.88 12.13 18.91
N THR A 81 23.89 12.67 19.65
CA THR A 81 23.28 13.97 19.35
C THR A 81 24.27 15.12 19.53
N GLU A 82 25.03 15.12 20.62
CA GLU A 82 26.09 16.11 20.89
C GLU A 82 27.16 16.05 19.79
N ASP A 83 27.59 14.85 19.41
CA ASP A 83 28.60 14.63 18.37
C ASP A 83 28.13 15.02 16.98
N ALA A 84 26.81 15.06 16.76
CA ALA A 84 26.20 15.49 15.51
C ALA A 84 25.99 17.01 15.40
N LYS A 85 26.17 17.77 16.48
CA LYS A 85 26.00 19.23 16.47
C LYS A 85 26.91 19.90 15.43
N GLY A 86 26.31 20.74 14.60
CA GLY A 86 27.02 21.44 13.53
C GLY A 86 27.33 20.58 12.29
N LYS A 87 27.00 19.29 12.30
CA LYS A 87 27.06 18.43 11.09
C LYS A 87 25.81 18.62 10.26
N THR A 88 25.97 18.54 8.95
CA THR A 88 24.87 18.55 7.97
C THR A 88 24.94 17.29 7.14
N PHE A 89 23.81 16.90 6.56
CA PHE A 89 23.76 15.78 5.62
C PHE A 89 23.90 16.31 4.17
N ASP A 90 24.32 15.46 3.26
CA ASP A 90 24.43 15.77 1.84
C ASP A 90 23.03 15.79 1.20
N VAL A 91 22.46 16.98 1.06
CA VAL A 91 21.12 17.20 0.48
C VAL A 91 21.01 16.65 -0.95
N GLU A 92 22.07 16.80 -1.77
CA GLU A 92 22.05 16.32 -3.14
C GLU A 92 22.14 14.79 -3.21
N ALA A 93 22.94 14.15 -2.37
CA ALA A 93 23.00 12.70 -2.27
C ALA A 93 21.64 12.12 -1.85
N HIS A 94 20.99 12.72 -0.85
CA HIS A 94 19.65 12.31 -0.40
C HIS A 94 18.57 12.57 -1.45
N HIS A 95 18.65 13.69 -2.19
CA HIS A 95 17.76 13.96 -3.31
C HIS A 95 17.90 12.91 -4.43
N ASN A 96 19.14 12.52 -4.77
CA ASN A 96 19.41 11.48 -5.75
C ASN A 96 18.92 10.11 -5.28
N LEU A 97 19.03 9.81 -3.97
CA LEU A 97 18.48 8.59 -3.39
C LEU A 97 16.95 8.57 -3.46
N ALA A 98 16.30 9.71 -3.14
CA ALA A 98 14.85 9.85 -3.26
C ALA A 98 14.39 9.66 -4.72
N ARG A 99 15.13 10.21 -5.71
CA ARG A 99 14.84 9.98 -7.12
C ARG A 99 14.93 8.50 -7.49
N LYS A 100 15.99 7.81 -7.07
CA LYS A 100 16.17 6.39 -7.34
C LYS A 100 15.04 5.55 -6.72
N ALA A 101 14.65 5.84 -5.48
CA ALA A 101 13.54 5.18 -4.83
C ALA A 101 12.22 5.39 -5.60
N ALA A 102 11.94 6.60 -6.08
CA ALA A 102 10.78 6.89 -6.90
C ALA A 102 10.84 6.15 -8.25
N GLU A 103 11.98 6.13 -8.94
CA GLU A 103 12.19 5.40 -10.20
C GLU A 103 11.87 3.90 -10.05
N GLU A 104 12.30 3.29 -8.96
CA GLU A 104 12.07 1.87 -8.67
C GLU A 104 10.64 1.57 -8.18
N SER A 105 9.91 2.60 -7.74
CA SER A 105 8.52 2.49 -7.25
C SER A 105 7.47 2.75 -8.31
N ILE A 106 7.79 3.48 -9.39
CA ILE A 106 6.86 3.80 -10.47
C ILE A 106 6.38 2.53 -11.15
N VAL A 107 5.05 2.40 -11.32
CA VAL A 107 4.39 1.25 -11.93
C VAL A 107 3.85 1.59 -13.31
N LEU A 108 4.26 0.85 -14.33
CA LEU A 108 3.66 0.91 -15.66
C LEU A 108 2.42 0.01 -15.69
N LEU A 109 1.23 0.62 -15.76
CA LEU A 109 -0.05 -0.09 -15.72
C LEU A 109 -0.63 -0.42 -17.09
N LYS A 110 -0.34 0.41 -18.10
CA LYS A 110 -0.80 0.19 -19.48
C LYS A 110 0.22 0.74 -20.47
N ASN A 111 0.50 -0.01 -21.54
CA ASN A 111 1.40 0.38 -22.62
C ASN A 111 0.92 -0.18 -23.96
N GLU A 112 -0.23 0.30 -24.43
CA GLU A 112 -0.85 -0.12 -25.69
C GLU A 112 -0.04 0.43 -26.88
N ASP A 113 0.15 -0.40 -27.91
CA ASP A 113 0.93 -0.10 -29.11
C ASP A 113 2.40 0.32 -28.80
N GLN A 114 2.92 -0.03 -27.61
CA GLN A 114 4.26 0.39 -27.17
C GLN A 114 4.44 1.92 -27.25
N ILE A 115 3.40 2.67 -26.82
CA ILE A 115 3.43 4.14 -26.80
C ILE A 115 4.52 4.69 -25.89
N LEU A 116 4.95 3.92 -24.93
CA LEU A 116 6.11 4.16 -24.05
C LEU A 116 7.23 3.13 -24.34
N PRO A 117 8.51 3.51 -24.19
CA PRO A 117 8.99 4.85 -23.84
C PRO A 117 8.84 5.87 -24.98
N LEU A 118 8.73 7.15 -24.60
CA LEU A 118 8.64 8.28 -25.53
C LEU A 118 9.97 8.42 -26.29
N LYS A 119 9.87 8.61 -27.61
CA LYS A 119 11.06 8.79 -28.47
C LYS A 119 11.52 10.25 -28.46
N PRO A 120 12.82 10.54 -28.63
CA PRO A 120 13.31 11.88 -28.85
C PRO A 120 12.54 12.60 -29.97
N GLY A 121 12.24 13.89 -29.77
CA GLY A 121 11.51 14.71 -30.73
C GLY A 121 9.99 14.47 -30.78
N THR A 122 9.44 13.57 -29.95
CA THR A 122 7.98 13.38 -29.85
C THR A 122 7.32 14.68 -29.39
N LYS A 123 6.31 15.15 -30.14
CA LYS A 123 5.51 16.35 -29.79
C LYS A 123 4.53 16.03 -28.68
N VAL A 124 4.75 16.58 -27.51
CA VAL A 124 3.92 16.32 -26.33
C VAL A 124 3.16 17.57 -25.87
N ALA A 125 1.89 17.42 -25.55
CA ALA A 125 1.11 18.38 -24.78
C ALA A 125 1.14 17.97 -23.31
N VAL A 126 1.57 18.87 -22.41
CA VAL A 126 1.54 18.66 -20.96
C VAL A 126 0.26 19.24 -20.41
N ILE A 127 -0.61 18.43 -19.87
CA ILE A 127 -1.94 18.83 -19.38
C ILE A 127 -2.17 18.33 -17.96
N GLY A 128 -2.60 19.21 -17.08
CA GLY A 128 -2.96 18.88 -15.70
C GLY A 128 -2.24 19.72 -14.66
N ASP A 129 -2.98 20.09 -13.60
CA ASP A 129 -2.45 20.91 -12.51
C ASP A 129 -1.25 20.27 -11.82
N PHE A 130 -1.24 18.94 -11.70
CA PHE A 130 -0.16 18.19 -11.03
C PHE A 130 1.19 18.26 -11.77
N ALA A 131 1.20 18.64 -13.04
CA ALA A 131 2.46 18.88 -13.77
C ALA A 131 3.18 20.15 -13.30
N LYS A 132 2.44 21.13 -12.78
CA LYS A 132 2.96 22.40 -12.27
C LYS A 132 3.10 22.43 -10.75
N VAL A 133 2.14 21.87 -10.04
CA VAL A 133 2.13 21.76 -8.58
C VAL A 133 2.03 20.28 -8.23
N PRO A 134 3.15 19.60 -7.95
CA PRO A 134 3.16 18.17 -7.78
C PRO A 134 2.35 17.72 -6.55
N ARG A 135 1.64 16.59 -6.67
CA ARG A 135 1.12 15.83 -5.56
C ARG A 135 2.19 14.81 -5.17
N TYR A 136 3.09 15.17 -4.26
CA TYR A 136 4.32 14.42 -3.99
C TYR A 136 4.36 13.70 -2.64
N GLN A 137 3.47 14.06 -1.72
CA GLN A 137 3.38 13.48 -0.37
C GLN A 137 1.93 13.41 0.11
N GLY A 138 1.68 12.71 1.20
CA GLY A 138 0.40 12.64 1.89
C GLY A 138 -0.11 14.02 2.35
N ALA A 139 -1.32 14.05 2.90
CA ALA A 139 -1.91 15.23 3.52
C ALA A 139 -2.30 14.90 4.97
N GLY A 140 -2.31 15.93 5.83
CA GLY A 140 -2.47 15.76 7.28
C GLY A 140 -1.12 15.71 8.00
N SER A 141 -0.99 14.87 9.02
CA SER A 141 0.24 14.77 9.83
C SER A 141 1.44 14.17 9.09
N SER A 142 1.21 13.55 7.93
CA SER A 142 2.28 13.06 7.04
C SER A 142 3.05 14.15 6.29
N LEU A 143 2.71 15.45 6.50
CA LEU A 143 3.41 16.57 5.89
C LEU A 143 4.86 16.63 6.38
N VAL A 144 5.81 16.55 5.44
CA VAL A 144 7.25 16.67 5.68
C VAL A 144 7.78 17.93 5.06
N ASN A 145 8.54 18.71 5.82
CA ASN A 145 9.26 19.89 5.31
C ASN A 145 10.47 19.42 4.51
N SER A 146 10.44 19.60 3.21
CA SER A 146 11.52 19.22 2.32
C SER A 146 12.74 20.13 2.48
N ALA A 147 13.93 19.53 2.59
CA ALA A 147 15.20 20.28 2.61
C ALA A 147 15.51 20.94 1.25
N LYS A 148 14.94 20.43 0.17
CA LYS A 148 15.02 20.94 -1.18
C LYS A 148 13.60 21.08 -1.74
N GLN A 149 13.36 22.14 -2.53
CA GLN A 149 12.07 22.34 -3.19
C GLN A 149 11.66 21.10 -4.00
N PRO A 150 10.47 20.54 -3.81
CA PRO A 150 9.99 19.43 -4.62
C PRO A 150 9.92 19.81 -6.10
N GLU A 151 10.40 18.94 -6.97
CA GLU A 151 10.41 19.16 -8.40
C GLU A 151 9.00 19.09 -8.99
N ALA A 152 8.67 20.03 -9.89
CA ALA A 152 7.51 19.89 -10.77
C ALA A 152 7.95 19.40 -12.16
N ILE A 153 7.05 18.76 -12.88
CA ILE A 153 7.31 18.30 -14.27
C ILE A 153 7.76 19.45 -15.14
N LEU A 154 7.11 20.62 -15.00
CA LEU A 154 7.44 21.81 -15.80
C LEU A 154 8.84 22.37 -15.53
N ASP A 155 9.39 22.12 -14.35
CA ASP A 155 10.74 22.58 -14.01
C ASP A 155 11.83 21.73 -14.67
N VAL A 156 11.54 20.45 -14.90
CA VAL A 156 12.56 19.46 -15.31
C VAL A 156 12.35 18.88 -16.72
N ILE A 157 11.18 19.04 -17.33
CA ILE A 157 10.87 18.44 -18.64
C ILE A 157 11.77 19.00 -19.76
N GLY A 158 12.24 20.23 -19.62
CA GLY A 158 13.18 20.84 -20.55
C GLY A 158 14.56 20.17 -20.62
N SER A 159 14.87 19.26 -19.68
CA SER A 159 16.08 18.44 -19.72
C SER A 159 15.93 17.15 -20.55
N THR A 160 14.76 16.92 -21.12
CA THR A 160 14.46 15.78 -22.00
C THR A 160 14.58 16.18 -23.47
N ASP A 161 14.69 15.18 -24.37
CA ASP A 161 14.68 15.39 -25.82
C ASP A 161 13.25 15.45 -26.41
N LEU A 162 12.23 15.74 -25.60
CA LEU A 162 10.84 15.85 -26.03
C LEU A 162 10.58 17.25 -26.65
N ASP A 163 9.75 17.30 -27.69
CA ASP A 163 9.22 18.55 -28.25
C ASP A 163 7.94 18.94 -27.49
N VAL A 164 8.10 19.77 -26.45
CA VAL A 164 6.99 20.22 -25.61
C VAL A 164 6.24 21.34 -26.31
N VAL A 165 5.06 21.03 -26.88
CA VAL A 165 4.23 22.02 -27.60
C VAL A 165 3.81 23.16 -26.67
N ALA A 166 3.22 22.83 -25.51
CA ALA A 166 2.87 23.76 -24.45
C ALA A 166 2.36 23.01 -23.21
N TYR A 167 2.03 23.79 -22.18
CA TYR A 167 1.34 23.37 -20.98
C TYR A 167 -0.02 24.04 -20.86
N GLU A 168 -1.03 23.27 -20.43
CA GLU A 168 -2.34 23.78 -20.02
C GLU A 168 -2.75 23.14 -18.69
N GLN A 169 -3.22 23.96 -17.75
CA GLN A 169 -3.64 23.49 -16.42
C GLN A 169 -4.82 22.52 -16.49
N GLY A 170 -5.78 22.75 -17.38
CA GLY A 170 -6.90 21.89 -17.64
C GLY A 170 -8.00 21.82 -16.58
N TYR A 171 -7.64 21.78 -15.31
CA TYR A 171 -8.56 21.74 -14.17
C TYR A 171 -8.00 22.50 -12.96
N ILE A 172 -8.87 22.75 -11.96
CA ILE A 172 -8.49 23.31 -10.65
C ILE A 172 -8.80 22.24 -9.60
N ARG A 173 -7.88 21.97 -8.68
CA ARG A 173 -8.06 21.02 -7.56
C ARG A 173 -9.32 21.38 -6.76
N ASN A 174 -10.06 20.37 -6.32
CA ASN A 174 -11.24 20.50 -5.46
C ASN A 174 -12.32 21.44 -6.00
N ARG A 175 -12.41 21.59 -7.32
CA ARG A 175 -13.39 22.48 -7.97
C ARG A 175 -14.20 21.72 -9.02
N LYS A 176 -15.36 22.29 -9.33
CA LYS A 176 -16.18 21.83 -10.46
C LYS A 176 -15.44 22.01 -11.77
N PRO A 177 -15.79 21.28 -12.83
CA PRO A 177 -15.22 21.46 -14.17
C PRO A 177 -15.24 22.94 -14.62
N ASN A 178 -14.12 23.39 -15.21
CA ASN A 178 -13.95 24.76 -15.70
C ASN A 178 -13.85 24.75 -17.22
N GLN A 179 -14.93 25.17 -17.89
CA GLN A 179 -15.03 25.14 -19.35
C GLN A 179 -13.90 25.91 -20.07
N LYS A 180 -13.39 27.01 -19.48
CA LYS A 180 -12.31 27.77 -20.10
C LYS A 180 -11.00 26.99 -20.11
N LEU A 181 -10.67 26.36 -18.97
CA LEU A 181 -9.45 25.53 -18.84
C LEU A 181 -9.58 24.26 -19.69
N THR A 182 -10.73 23.60 -19.66
CA THR A 182 -10.99 22.41 -20.47
C THR A 182 -10.85 22.71 -21.97
N LYS A 183 -11.43 23.82 -22.45
CA LYS A 183 -11.30 24.26 -23.86
C LYS A 183 -9.85 24.51 -24.25
N ALA A 184 -9.08 25.21 -23.44
CA ALA A 184 -7.66 25.49 -23.71
C ALA A 184 -6.86 24.18 -23.82
N ALA A 185 -7.07 23.25 -22.90
CA ALA A 185 -6.42 21.94 -22.89
C ALA A 185 -6.79 21.10 -24.12
N VAL A 186 -8.08 21.10 -24.53
CA VAL A 186 -8.55 20.39 -25.74
C VAL A 186 -7.92 20.96 -27.00
N GLU A 187 -7.82 22.31 -27.13
CA GLU A 187 -7.15 22.92 -28.27
C GLU A 187 -5.64 22.66 -28.31
N LEU A 188 -4.99 22.52 -27.16
CA LEU A 188 -3.61 22.11 -27.09
C LEU A 188 -3.44 20.63 -27.50
N ALA A 189 -4.30 19.74 -27.02
CA ALA A 189 -4.25 18.32 -27.32
C ALA A 189 -4.32 17.99 -28.82
N LYS A 190 -5.03 18.83 -29.61
CA LYS A 190 -5.12 18.69 -31.09
C LYS A 190 -3.81 18.97 -31.82
N LYS A 191 -2.83 19.66 -31.16
CA LYS A 191 -1.56 20.11 -31.77
C LYS A 191 -0.38 19.19 -31.46
N ALA A 192 -0.59 18.19 -30.59
CA ALA A 192 0.45 17.29 -30.13
C ALA A 192 0.23 15.86 -30.66
N ASP A 193 1.31 15.14 -30.83
CA ASP A 193 1.27 13.72 -31.18
C ASP A 193 0.77 12.87 -30.00
N ILE A 194 1.19 13.28 -28.78
CA ILE A 194 0.86 12.60 -27.52
C ILE A 194 0.43 13.64 -26.47
N VAL A 195 -0.60 13.29 -25.71
CA VAL A 195 -1.02 14.02 -24.52
C VAL A 195 -0.47 13.34 -23.28
N LEU A 196 0.31 14.05 -22.48
CA LEU A 196 0.69 13.66 -21.11
C LEU A 196 -0.30 14.31 -20.14
N PHE A 197 -1.24 13.52 -19.63
CA PHE A 197 -2.24 13.98 -18.67
C PHE A 197 -1.78 13.67 -17.25
N PHE A 198 -1.56 14.71 -16.43
CA PHE A 198 -1.15 14.61 -15.03
C PHE A 198 -2.35 14.82 -14.12
N GLY A 199 -2.74 13.78 -13.38
CA GLY A 199 -3.91 13.80 -12.51
C GLY A 199 -3.90 12.67 -11.48
N GLY A 200 -4.98 12.59 -10.72
CA GLY A 200 -5.14 11.61 -9.64
C GLY A 200 -5.88 12.17 -8.44
N LEU A 201 -5.56 11.70 -7.24
CA LEU A 201 -6.19 12.15 -6.01
C LEU A 201 -5.45 13.38 -5.46
N ASP A 202 -6.22 14.40 -5.12
CA ASP A 202 -5.70 15.60 -4.48
C ASP A 202 -5.75 15.49 -2.94
N GLU A 203 -5.28 16.52 -2.24
CA GLU A 203 -5.10 16.54 -0.79
C GLU A 203 -6.42 16.43 -0.03
N ILE A 204 -7.56 16.78 -0.63
CA ILE A 204 -8.89 16.64 -0.01
C ILE A 204 -9.49 15.28 -0.30
N SER A 205 -9.22 14.71 -1.48
CA SER A 205 -9.70 13.37 -1.84
C SER A 205 -9.01 12.28 -1.04
N GLU A 206 -7.80 12.55 -0.53
CA GLU A 206 -6.96 11.59 0.14
C GLU A 206 -6.14 12.30 1.22
N SER A 207 -6.69 12.38 2.42
CA SER A 207 -6.10 13.02 3.58
C SER A 207 -6.33 12.18 4.83
N GLU A 208 -5.44 12.32 5.80
CA GLU A 208 -5.63 11.80 7.14
C GLU A 208 -6.96 12.31 7.74
N GLY A 209 -7.66 11.45 8.46
CA GLY A 209 -8.92 11.76 9.12
C GLY A 209 -10.14 11.86 8.19
N LEU A 210 -10.00 11.51 6.90
CA LEU A 210 -11.09 11.52 5.94
C LEU A 210 -11.28 10.13 5.31
N ASP A 211 -12.48 9.56 5.49
CA ASP A 211 -12.87 8.32 4.83
C ASP A 211 -13.39 8.59 3.43
N ARG A 212 -12.85 7.90 2.44
CA ARG A 212 -13.34 7.95 1.06
C ARG A 212 -14.63 7.14 0.95
N THR A 213 -15.67 7.77 0.41
CA THR A 213 -16.98 7.14 0.16
C THR A 213 -17.15 6.66 -1.28
N HIS A 214 -16.14 6.85 -2.12
CA HIS A 214 -16.06 6.42 -3.52
C HIS A 214 -14.59 6.30 -3.96
N MET A 215 -14.35 5.62 -5.08
CA MET A 215 -13.00 5.45 -5.64
C MET A 215 -12.78 6.25 -6.93
N SER A 216 -13.69 7.15 -7.29
CA SER A 216 -13.56 7.98 -8.48
C SER A 216 -12.48 9.04 -8.32
N MET A 217 -11.86 9.45 -9.42
CA MET A 217 -11.06 10.68 -9.46
C MET A 217 -11.96 11.93 -9.32
N PRO A 218 -11.40 13.09 -8.95
CA PRO A 218 -12.17 14.34 -8.95
C PRO A 218 -12.86 14.61 -10.29
N ALA A 219 -14.15 14.94 -10.25
CA ALA A 219 -15.01 15.09 -11.44
C ALA A 219 -14.47 16.05 -12.51
N ALA A 220 -13.71 17.10 -12.09
CA ALA A 220 -13.09 18.02 -13.04
C ALA A 220 -12.01 17.35 -13.89
N GLN A 221 -11.27 16.41 -13.33
CA GLN A 221 -10.24 15.65 -14.03
C GLN A 221 -10.87 14.62 -14.98
N GLU A 222 -11.88 13.88 -14.52
CA GLU A 222 -12.59 12.91 -15.36
C GLU A 222 -13.30 13.56 -16.55
N THR A 223 -13.96 14.70 -16.32
CA THR A 223 -14.59 15.48 -17.40
C THR A 223 -13.55 15.92 -18.44
N LEU A 224 -12.43 16.47 -18.00
CA LEU A 224 -11.35 16.88 -18.88
C LEU A 224 -10.79 15.69 -19.68
N LEU A 225 -10.48 14.58 -19.00
CA LEU A 225 -9.91 13.41 -19.66
C LEU A 225 -10.87 12.83 -20.72
N ASN A 226 -12.17 12.78 -20.41
CA ASN A 226 -13.18 12.36 -21.37
C ASN A 226 -13.19 13.25 -22.63
N GLU A 227 -13.10 14.58 -22.49
CA GLU A 227 -13.04 15.48 -23.64
C GLU A 227 -11.73 15.34 -24.43
N LEU A 228 -10.60 15.15 -23.77
CA LEU A 228 -9.30 14.91 -24.42
C LEU A 228 -9.33 13.65 -25.28
N THR A 229 -9.98 12.58 -24.83
CA THR A 229 -10.10 11.31 -25.59
C THR A 229 -10.90 11.45 -26.89
N THR A 230 -11.72 12.50 -27.03
CA THR A 230 -12.46 12.77 -28.27
C THR A 230 -11.59 13.36 -29.37
N VAL A 231 -10.49 14.03 -29.01
CA VAL A 231 -9.65 14.79 -29.96
C VAL A 231 -8.24 14.21 -30.14
N ASN A 232 -7.74 13.43 -29.19
CA ASN A 232 -6.44 12.77 -29.30
C ASN A 232 -6.56 11.32 -28.78
N LYS A 233 -6.07 10.35 -29.56
CA LYS A 233 -6.12 8.93 -29.20
C LYS A 233 -4.85 8.44 -28.50
N ASN A 234 -3.81 9.25 -28.49
CA ASN A 234 -2.52 8.94 -27.88
C ASN A 234 -2.39 9.67 -26.55
N ILE A 235 -3.13 9.23 -25.55
CA ILE A 235 -3.10 9.81 -24.21
C ILE A 235 -2.36 8.86 -23.29
N ILE A 236 -1.39 9.41 -22.55
CA ILE A 236 -0.72 8.76 -21.43
C ILE A 236 -1.16 9.46 -20.15
N VAL A 237 -1.79 8.71 -19.26
CA VAL A 237 -2.17 9.20 -17.93
C VAL A 237 -1.01 8.95 -16.96
N VAL A 238 -0.48 10.05 -16.40
CA VAL A 238 0.49 10.03 -15.30
C VAL A 238 -0.27 10.25 -14.02
N LEU A 239 -0.44 9.16 -13.27
CA LEU A 239 -1.32 9.10 -12.11
C LEU A 239 -0.54 9.34 -10.83
N SER A 240 -1.00 10.27 -9.99
CA SER A 240 -0.54 10.47 -8.61
C SER A 240 -1.70 10.23 -7.65
N ALA A 241 -1.60 9.16 -6.88
CA ALA A 241 -2.57 8.75 -5.87
C ALA A 241 -1.89 7.81 -4.87
N GLY A 242 -2.26 7.85 -3.61
CA GLY A 242 -1.74 6.92 -2.59
C GLY A 242 -2.54 5.63 -2.50
N SER A 243 -3.75 5.59 -3.10
CA SER A 243 -4.66 4.45 -3.06
C SER A 243 -5.36 4.22 -4.41
N ALA A 244 -6.01 3.05 -4.54
CA ALA A 244 -6.69 2.65 -5.76
C ALA A 244 -7.81 3.61 -6.18
N ILE A 245 -7.98 3.75 -7.50
CA ILE A 245 -9.06 4.53 -8.11
C ILE A 245 -9.79 3.71 -9.17
N GLU A 246 -11.05 4.05 -9.40
CA GLU A 246 -11.80 3.60 -10.57
C GLU A 246 -11.28 4.27 -11.83
N MET A 247 -11.25 3.52 -12.93
CA MET A 247 -10.71 4.01 -14.21
C MET A 247 -11.72 3.79 -15.35
N PRO A 248 -12.86 4.50 -15.36
CA PRO A 248 -13.84 4.35 -16.45
C PRO A 248 -13.26 4.76 -17.82
N TRP A 249 -12.26 5.61 -17.81
CA TRP A 249 -11.54 6.10 -18.98
C TRP A 249 -10.45 5.14 -19.51
N TYR A 250 -10.16 4.04 -18.80
CA TYR A 250 -9.13 3.04 -19.17
C TYR A 250 -9.16 2.59 -20.64
N PRO A 251 -10.34 2.32 -21.26
CA PRO A 251 -10.38 1.85 -22.65
C PRO A 251 -9.96 2.91 -23.68
N TYR A 252 -9.91 4.17 -23.29
CA TYR A 252 -9.74 5.30 -24.20
C TYR A 252 -8.34 5.95 -24.14
N VAL A 253 -7.44 5.43 -23.31
CA VAL A 253 -6.07 5.90 -23.17
C VAL A 253 -5.09 4.78 -23.51
N LYS A 254 -3.92 5.11 -24.06
CA LYS A 254 -2.93 4.12 -24.49
C LYS A 254 -1.86 3.82 -23.45
N GLY A 255 -1.54 4.76 -22.59
CA GLY A 255 -0.56 4.59 -21.53
C GLY A 255 -1.10 4.98 -20.17
N ILE A 256 -0.69 4.26 -19.13
CA ILE A 256 -0.95 4.62 -17.73
C ILE A 256 0.30 4.33 -16.95
N VAL A 257 0.86 5.38 -16.32
CA VAL A 257 2.02 5.29 -15.45
C VAL A 257 1.63 5.81 -14.07
N HIS A 258 1.77 4.98 -13.06
CA HIS A 258 1.39 5.31 -11.70
C HIS A 258 2.61 5.64 -10.87
N GLY A 259 2.71 6.90 -10.42
CA GLY A 259 3.84 7.40 -9.64
C GLY A 259 3.60 7.42 -8.14
N TYR A 260 2.43 6.98 -7.67
CA TYR A 260 2.04 7.13 -6.26
C TYR A 260 2.25 8.59 -5.79
N LEU A 261 2.94 8.77 -4.66
CA LEU A 261 3.38 10.06 -4.13
C LEU A 261 4.91 10.07 -4.17
N GLY A 262 5.47 10.57 -5.27
CA GLY A 262 6.86 10.33 -5.67
C GLY A 262 7.95 11.08 -4.86
N GLY A 263 7.57 11.81 -3.80
CA GLY A 263 8.52 12.57 -2.99
C GLY A 263 9.14 13.77 -3.74
N GLN A 264 10.19 14.35 -3.16
CA GLN A 264 10.77 15.61 -3.66
C GLN A 264 11.42 15.53 -5.05
N ALA A 265 11.80 14.33 -5.50
CA ALA A 265 12.45 14.08 -6.81
C ALA A 265 11.56 13.28 -7.78
N GLY A 266 10.26 13.19 -7.51
CA GLY A 266 9.31 12.39 -8.27
C GLY A 266 9.14 12.83 -9.72
N ALA A 267 9.30 14.10 -10.03
CA ALA A 267 9.17 14.60 -11.40
C ALA A 267 10.31 14.12 -12.32
N SER A 268 11.56 14.23 -11.87
CA SER A 268 12.72 13.68 -12.60
C SER A 268 12.61 12.16 -12.75
N ALA A 269 12.22 11.44 -11.70
CA ALA A 269 12.01 10.00 -11.74
C ALA A 269 10.95 9.62 -12.80
N MET A 270 9.80 10.30 -12.80
CA MET A 270 8.75 10.08 -13.78
C MET A 270 9.20 10.32 -15.22
N LEU A 271 9.93 11.39 -15.47
CA LEU A 271 10.46 11.68 -16.82
C LEU A 271 11.49 10.64 -17.25
N ASN A 272 12.33 10.14 -16.35
CA ASN A 272 13.29 9.08 -16.66
C ASN A 272 12.56 7.79 -17.08
N VAL A 273 11.44 7.46 -16.43
CA VAL A 273 10.60 6.32 -16.84
C VAL A 273 9.91 6.62 -18.18
N LEU A 274 9.23 7.75 -18.33
CA LEU A 274 8.50 8.11 -19.56
C LEU A 274 9.39 8.12 -20.81
N THR A 275 10.66 8.51 -20.66
CA THR A 275 11.63 8.59 -21.77
C THR A 275 12.48 7.34 -21.94
N GLY A 276 12.31 6.32 -21.10
CA GLY A 276 13.05 5.06 -21.16
C GLY A 276 14.50 5.13 -20.67
N LYS A 277 14.90 6.22 -20.02
CA LYS A 277 16.19 6.27 -19.30
C LYS A 277 16.22 5.26 -18.16
N VAL A 278 15.05 4.99 -17.56
CA VAL A 278 14.82 3.96 -16.57
C VAL A 278 13.68 3.06 -17.05
N ASN A 279 13.90 1.76 -17.02
CA ASN A 279 12.86 0.78 -17.28
C ASN A 279 12.03 0.59 -15.99
N PRO A 280 10.69 0.82 -16.01
CA PRO A 280 9.87 0.67 -14.81
C PRO A 280 9.93 -0.75 -14.26
N SER A 281 10.01 -0.87 -12.94
CA SER A 281 10.05 -2.14 -12.22
C SER A 281 9.11 -2.21 -11.03
N GLY A 282 8.43 -1.12 -10.71
CA GLY A 282 7.46 -1.08 -9.62
C GLY A 282 6.32 -2.05 -9.84
N LYS A 283 5.80 -2.61 -8.74
CA LYS A 283 4.64 -3.49 -8.72
C LYS A 283 3.58 -2.91 -7.78
N LEU A 284 2.30 -3.05 -8.14
CA LEU A 284 1.20 -2.59 -7.29
C LEU A 284 1.22 -3.30 -5.92
N ASN A 285 1.13 -2.52 -4.86
CA ASN A 285 1.03 -3.00 -3.48
C ASN A 285 -0.40 -3.28 -3.04
N GLU A 286 -1.38 -3.08 -3.92
CA GLU A 286 -2.80 -3.34 -3.68
C GLU A 286 -3.51 -3.81 -4.96
N THR A 287 -4.70 -4.39 -4.80
CA THR A 287 -5.58 -4.73 -5.91
C THR A 287 -6.39 -3.49 -6.33
N TYR A 288 -6.45 -3.20 -7.61
CA TYR A 288 -7.32 -2.17 -8.18
C TYR A 288 -8.65 -2.79 -8.59
N PRO A 289 -9.75 -2.56 -7.89
CA PRO A 289 -11.07 -3.04 -8.29
C PRO A 289 -11.56 -2.31 -9.55
N ILE A 290 -12.57 -2.87 -10.22
CA ILE A 290 -13.24 -2.17 -11.33
C ILE A 290 -14.18 -1.12 -10.77
N HIS A 291 -14.94 -1.47 -9.72
CA HIS A 291 -15.90 -0.59 -9.05
C HIS A 291 -15.69 -0.63 -7.53
N TYR A 292 -16.02 0.45 -6.85
CA TYR A 292 -15.96 0.54 -5.39
C TYR A 292 -16.79 -0.55 -4.70
N GLU A 293 -17.98 -0.84 -5.26
CA GLU A 293 -18.87 -1.89 -4.76
C GLU A 293 -18.26 -3.29 -4.84
N ASP A 294 -17.17 -3.48 -5.59
CA ASP A 294 -16.47 -4.76 -5.67
C ASP A 294 -15.59 -5.06 -4.46
N THR A 295 -15.32 -4.04 -3.64
CA THR A 295 -14.47 -4.21 -2.45
C THR A 295 -15.13 -5.12 -1.40
N PRO A 296 -14.36 -5.96 -0.69
CA PRO A 296 -14.94 -6.88 0.30
C PRO A 296 -15.62 -6.15 1.46
N ALA A 297 -15.09 -5.01 1.90
CA ALA A 297 -15.60 -4.24 3.03
C ALA A 297 -16.70 -3.22 2.65
N TYR A 298 -17.16 -3.17 1.39
CA TYR A 298 -18.11 -2.15 0.91
C TYR A 298 -19.35 -1.94 1.78
N ALA A 299 -19.90 -3.03 2.33
CA ALA A 299 -21.10 -2.95 3.16
C ALA A 299 -20.82 -2.44 4.59
N TYR A 300 -19.57 -2.49 5.04
CA TYR A 300 -19.16 -2.24 6.43
C TYR A 300 -18.26 -1.00 6.59
N TYR A 301 -17.79 -0.43 5.48
CA TYR A 301 -16.91 0.74 5.48
C TYR A 301 -17.53 1.93 4.70
N PRO A 302 -17.43 3.16 5.21
CA PRO A 302 -17.00 3.50 6.57
C PRO A 302 -17.99 3.00 7.62
N SER A 303 -17.51 2.76 8.84
CA SER A 303 -18.39 2.33 9.95
C SER A 303 -19.47 3.37 10.22
N LYS A 304 -20.69 2.90 10.45
CA LYS A 304 -21.85 3.74 10.79
C LYS A 304 -22.14 3.76 12.28
N GLU A 305 -21.56 2.81 12.99
CA GLU A 305 -21.73 2.58 14.42
C GLU A 305 -20.43 2.91 15.17
N ARG A 306 -20.46 2.85 16.48
CA ARG A 306 -19.30 3.08 17.35
C ARG A 306 -18.24 1.98 17.24
N SER A 307 -18.62 0.79 16.81
CA SER A 307 -17.72 -0.34 16.56
C SER A 307 -17.53 -0.57 15.07
N SER A 308 -16.30 -0.88 14.68
CA SER A 308 -15.96 -1.34 13.33
C SER A 308 -15.85 -2.85 13.33
N GLU A 309 -16.60 -3.51 12.46
CA GLU A 309 -16.66 -4.97 12.35
C GLU A 309 -15.91 -5.43 11.11
N TYR A 310 -14.81 -6.16 11.32
CA TYR A 310 -13.97 -6.71 10.24
C TYR A 310 -14.51 -8.07 9.79
N ARG A 311 -15.75 -8.08 9.27
CA ARG A 311 -16.46 -9.29 8.85
C ARG A 311 -15.79 -9.99 7.67
N GLU A 312 -14.98 -9.29 6.91
CA GLU A 312 -14.19 -9.84 5.81
C GLU A 312 -13.05 -10.75 6.26
N SER A 313 -12.61 -10.67 7.54
CA SER A 313 -11.54 -11.50 8.12
C SER A 313 -10.27 -11.47 7.25
N LEU A 314 -9.76 -12.62 6.80
CA LEU A 314 -8.56 -12.75 5.96
C LEU A 314 -8.74 -12.27 4.52
N TYR A 315 -9.98 -12.04 4.07
CA TYR A 315 -10.31 -11.79 2.68
C TYR A 315 -10.20 -10.31 2.30
N VAL A 316 -9.01 -9.74 2.45
CA VAL A 316 -8.68 -8.37 2.03
C VAL A 316 -7.86 -8.36 0.75
N GLY A 317 -8.08 -7.37 -0.11
CA GLY A 317 -7.34 -7.19 -1.34
C GLY A 317 -7.36 -8.45 -2.23
N TYR A 318 -6.19 -8.81 -2.77
CA TYR A 318 -6.05 -9.95 -3.69
C TYR A 318 -6.53 -11.27 -3.07
N ARG A 319 -6.45 -11.46 -1.75
CA ARG A 319 -6.94 -12.66 -1.07
C ARG A 319 -8.43 -12.90 -1.33
N TYR A 320 -9.22 -11.82 -1.32
CA TYR A 320 -10.63 -11.89 -1.69
C TYR A 320 -10.81 -12.13 -3.20
N TYR A 321 -10.26 -11.24 -4.02
CA TYR A 321 -10.52 -11.25 -5.46
C TYR A 321 -10.11 -12.55 -6.13
N THR A 322 -8.95 -13.11 -5.78
CA THR A 322 -8.47 -14.37 -6.34
C THR A 322 -9.27 -15.58 -5.83
N THR A 323 -9.73 -15.55 -4.58
CA THR A 323 -10.51 -16.67 -4.00
C THR A 323 -11.89 -16.78 -4.61
N VAL A 324 -12.58 -15.65 -4.82
CA VAL A 324 -13.93 -15.68 -5.41
C VAL A 324 -13.92 -15.56 -6.95
N GLY A 325 -12.77 -15.43 -7.57
CA GLY A 325 -12.65 -15.25 -9.02
C GLY A 325 -13.24 -13.93 -9.52
N LYS A 326 -13.22 -12.88 -8.69
CA LYS A 326 -13.78 -11.57 -9.03
C LYS A 326 -12.85 -10.84 -10.00
N SER A 327 -13.42 -10.26 -11.05
CA SER A 327 -12.68 -9.40 -11.98
C SER A 327 -12.15 -8.15 -11.27
N MET A 328 -10.94 -7.73 -11.64
CA MET A 328 -10.27 -6.55 -11.13
C MET A 328 -9.63 -5.76 -12.28
N ARG A 329 -9.36 -4.48 -12.07
CA ARG A 329 -8.68 -3.65 -13.07
C ARG A 329 -7.21 -4.05 -13.17
N PHE A 330 -6.53 -4.16 -12.04
CA PHE A 330 -5.18 -4.66 -11.92
C PHE A 330 -5.06 -5.50 -10.63
N PRO A 331 -4.41 -6.65 -10.68
CA PRO A 331 -4.14 -7.46 -9.49
C PRO A 331 -3.02 -6.84 -8.65
N PHE A 332 -3.00 -7.19 -7.36
CA PHE A 332 -1.81 -6.99 -6.51
C PHE A 332 -0.56 -7.58 -7.18
N GLY A 333 0.55 -6.87 -7.07
CA GLY A 333 1.83 -7.30 -7.65
C GLY A 333 1.96 -7.02 -9.15
N TYR A 334 0.95 -6.41 -9.80
CA TYR A 334 0.99 -6.08 -11.23
C TYR A 334 1.90 -4.89 -11.52
N GLY A 335 2.62 -4.97 -12.63
CA GLY A 335 3.40 -3.88 -13.21
C GLY A 335 4.12 -4.39 -14.46
N LEU A 336 4.01 -3.63 -15.55
CA LEU A 336 4.66 -3.90 -16.83
C LEU A 336 6.11 -3.40 -16.85
N SER A 337 6.88 -3.89 -17.80
CA SER A 337 8.25 -3.47 -18.10
C SER A 337 8.37 -3.11 -19.59
N TYR A 338 9.43 -2.40 -19.96
CA TYR A 338 9.81 -2.21 -21.38
C TYR A 338 10.53 -3.42 -21.96
N THR A 339 10.77 -4.45 -21.14
CA THR A 339 11.30 -5.74 -21.57
C THR A 339 10.34 -6.86 -21.17
N THR A 340 10.68 -8.10 -21.51
CA THR A 340 9.90 -9.31 -21.20
C THR A 340 10.76 -10.31 -20.47
N PHE A 341 10.14 -11.14 -19.62
CA PHE A 341 10.81 -12.15 -18.83
C PHE A 341 10.19 -13.52 -19.07
N GLU A 342 11.01 -14.56 -19.00
CA GLU A 342 10.61 -15.96 -19.04
C GLU A 342 11.04 -16.65 -17.75
N TYR A 343 10.16 -17.50 -17.22
CA TYR A 343 10.40 -18.27 -16.01
C TYR A 343 10.46 -19.75 -16.34
N LYS A 344 11.42 -20.48 -15.76
CA LYS A 344 11.61 -21.91 -16.02
C LYS A 344 12.29 -22.64 -14.86
N ASP A 345 12.37 -23.97 -14.97
CA ASP A 345 13.19 -24.87 -14.13
C ASP A 345 12.88 -24.81 -12.64
N LEU A 346 11.58 -24.78 -12.27
CA LEU A 346 11.17 -24.77 -10.87
C LEU A 346 11.62 -26.05 -10.15
N LYS A 347 12.32 -25.87 -9.04
CA LYS A 347 12.69 -26.92 -8.07
C LYS A 347 12.14 -26.49 -6.70
N ILE A 348 11.54 -27.44 -5.99
CA ILE A 348 10.96 -27.22 -4.66
C ILE A 348 11.63 -28.21 -3.70
N ASP A 349 12.12 -27.72 -2.58
CA ASP A 349 12.62 -28.51 -1.47
C ASP A 349 11.97 -28.03 -0.14
N THR A 350 12.38 -28.61 0.99
CA THR A 350 11.83 -28.27 2.32
C THR A 350 12.25 -26.89 2.84
N GLU A 351 13.23 -26.26 2.18
CA GLU A 351 13.80 -24.98 2.61
C GLU A 351 13.43 -23.80 1.68
N GLY A 352 12.81 -24.10 0.52
CA GLY A 352 12.44 -23.04 -0.41
C GLY A 352 12.21 -23.51 -1.84
N VAL A 353 12.18 -22.52 -2.72
CA VAL A 353 12.03 -22.72 -4.17
C VAL A 353 13.23 -22.13 -4.90
N THR A 354 13.67 -22.82 -5.95
CA THR A 354 14.70 -22.34 -6.89
C THR A 354 14.14 -22.40 -8.30
N PHE A 355 14.35 -21.36 -9.08
CA PHE A 355 13.91 -21.28 -10.48
C PHE A 355 14.77 -20.30 -11.26
N THR A 356 14.67 -20.33 -12.59
CA THR A 356 15.43 -19.46 -13.47
C THR A 356 14.54 -18.37 -14.06
N ILE A 357 15.02 -17.12 -14.09
CA ILE A 357 14.42 -16.00 -14.80
C ILE A 357 15.37 -15.55 -15.91
N LYS A 358 14.82 -15.30 -17.10
CA LYS A 358 15.55 -14.81 -18.28
C LYS A 358 14.92 -13.54 -18.80
N ASN A 359 15.73 -12.52 -19.08
CA ASN A 359 15.29 -11.36 -19.86
C ASN A 359 15.25 -11.74 -21.34
N THR A 360 14.07 -11.80 -21.92
CA THR A 360 13.85 -12.19 -23.34
C THR A 360 13.69 -10.98 -24.26
N GLY A 361 13.68 -9.76 -23.73
CA GLY A 361 13.58 -8.54 -24.53
C GLY A 361 14.93 -7.89 -24.84
N ASN A 362 14.88 -6.64 -25.30
CA ASN A 362 16.03 -5.95 -25.90
C ASN A 362 16.63 -4.85 -24.99
N VAL A 363 16.05 -4.62 -23.81
CA VAL A 363 16.55 -3.64 -22.84
C VAL A 363 16.75 -4.30 -21.47
N SER A 364 17.69 -3.76 -20.70
CA SER A 364 17.87 -4.17 -19.31
C SER A 364 16.60 -3.91 -18.51
N GLY A 365 16.26 -4.82 -17.62
CA GLY A 365 15.07 -4.68 -16.77
C GLY A 365 15.21 -5.43 -15.47
N THR A 366 14.38 -5.01 -14.52
CA THR A 366 14.26 -5.65 -13.22
C THR A 366 12.92 -6.35 -13.13
N GLU A 367 12.93 -7.62 -12.74
CA GLU A 367 11.72 -8.40 -12.43
C GLU A 367 11.60 -8.65 -10.94
N ILE A 368 10.34 -8.72 -10.46
CA ILE A 368 10.01 -9.07 -9.09
C ILE A 368 9.14 -10.32 -9.13
N ALA A 369 9.78 -11.47 -8.97
CA ALA A 369 9.12 -12.76 -8.91
C ALA A 369 8.52 -12.97 -7.53
N GLN A 370 7.25 -13.42 -7.47
CA GLN A 370 6.44 -13.49 -6.27
C GLN A 370 6.11 -14.95 -5.95
N LEU A 371 6.45 -15.39 -4.73
CA LEU A 371 6.11 -16.72 -4.23
C LEU A 371 4.76 -16.67 -3.53
N TYR A 372 3.83 -17.47 -4.01
CA TYR A 372 2.53 -17.68 -3.41
C TYR A 372 2.38 -19.11 -2.92
N VAL A 373 1.72 -19.27 -1.78
CA VAL A 373 1.41 -20.57 -1.19
C VAL A 373 -0.10 -20.69 -0.97
N GLY A 374 -0.65 -21.83 -1.33
CA GLY A 374 -2.06 -22.15 -1.14
C GLY A 374 -2.26 -23.56 -0.59
N LYS A 375 -3.40 -23.79 0.06
CA LYS A 375 -3.81 -25.12 0.53
C LYS A 375 -5.33 -25.16 0.63
N SER A 376 -5.94 -26.20 0.07
CA SER A 376 -7.34 -26.52 0.33
C SER A 376 -7.46 -27.27 1.67
N SER A 377 -8.42 -26.88 2.48
CA SER A 377 -8.71 -27.53 3.76
C SER A 377 -10.22 -27.57 4.02
N GLU A 378 -10.67 -28.58 4.75
CA GLU A 378 -12.04 -28.71 5.23
C GLU A 378 -12.20 -28.19 6.68
N THR A 379 -11.08 -27.83 7.31
CA THR A 379 -11.04 -27.44 8.73
C THR A 379 -10.33 -26.12 9.01
N VAL A 380 -9.69 -25.52 8.00
CA VAL A 380 -9.09 -24.17 8.05
C VAL A 380 -9.54 -23.40 6.82
N PHE A 381 -10.32 -22.35 6.98
CA PHE A 381 -10.62 -21.45 5.86
C PHE A 381 -9.40 -20.55 5.57
N ARG A 382 -9.10 -20.37 4.31
CA ARG A 382 -7.99 -19.53 3.87
C ARG A 382 -8.17 -19.07 2.41
N PRO A 383 -7.52 -17.98 2.01
CA PRO A 383 -7.45 -17.58 0.61
C PRO A 383 -6.86 -18.69 -0.25
N VAL A 384 -7.22 -18.75 -1.54
CA VAL A 384 -6.65 -19.74 -2.46
C VAL A 384 -5.13 -19.63 -2.58
N ARG A 385 -4.57 -18.45 -2.29
CA ARG A 385 -3.12 -18.20 -2.27
C ARG A 385 -2.78 -16.98 -1.42
N GLU A 386 -1.60 -17.02 -0.82
CA GLU A 386 -1.03 -15.93 -0.04
C GLU A 386 0.42 -15.70 -0.47
N LEU A 387 0.82 -14.44 -0.62
CA LEU A 387 2.22 -14.08 -0.85
C LEU A 387 3.05 -14.46 0.38
N LYS A 388 4.09 -15.25 0.17
CA LYS A 388 5.01 -15.72 1.23
C LYS A 388 6.46 -15.29 1.01
N GLY A 389 6.77 -14.71 -0.13
CA GLY A 389 8.09 -14.18 -0.41
C GLY A 389 8.16 -13.57 -1.81
N PHE A 390 9.24 -12.86 -2.06
CA PHE A 390 9.54 -12.34 -3.39
C PHE A 390 11.05 -12.15 -3.56
N VAL A 391 11.49 -12.07 -4.82
CA VAL A 391 12.87 -11.76 -5.16
C VAL A 391 12.92 -10.73 -6.28
N ARG A 392 13.78 -9.71 -6.11
CA ARG A 392 14.05 -8.69 -7.12
C ARG A 392 15.33 -9.05 -7.84
N VAL A 393 15.29 -9.13 -9.18
CA VAL A 393 16.42 -9.48 -10.01
C VAL A 393 16.54 -8.54 -11.21
N GLU A 394 17.71 -7.94 -11.40
CA GLU A 394 18.04 -7.12 -12.55
C GLU A 394 18.79 -7.97 -13.57
N LEU A 395 18.35 -7.94 -14.83
CA LEU A 395 18.88 -8.75 -15.92
C LEU A 395 19.14 -7.91 -17.17
N GLN A 396 20.32 -8.11 -17.77
CA GLN A 396 20.63 -7.56 -19.09
C GLN A 396 19.85 -8.31 -20.19
N PRO A 397 19.71 -7.77 -21.41
CA PRO A 397 19.10 -8.47 -22.53
C PRO A 397 19.74 -9.84 -22.75
N GLY A 398 18.94 -10.89 -22.78
CA GLY A 398 19.37 -12.27 -22.94
C GLY A 398 20.00 -12.94 -21.70
N GLU A 399 20.26 -12.18 -20.63
CA GLU A 399 20.78 -12.74 -19.38
C GLU A 399 19.72 -13.62 -18.70
N GLU A 400 20.17 -14.73 -18.14
CA GLU A 400 19.37 -15.58 -17.29
C GLU A 400 20.05 -15.80 -15.93
N ARG A 401 19.25 -15.94 -14.88
CA ARG A 401 19.74 -16.12 -13.52
C ARG A 401 18.87 -17.09 -12.74
N GLU A 402 19.53 -18.06 -12.10
CA GLU A 402 18.88 -18.88 -11.10
C GLU A 402 18.71 -18.07 -9.81
N VAL A 403 17.49 -18.07 -9.25
CA VAL A 403 17.12 -17.34 -8.04
C VAL A 403 16.47 -18.29 -7.03
N ARG A 404 16.60 -17.98 -5.74
CA ARG A 404 16.02 -18.76 -4.66
C ARG A 404 15.16 -17.84 -3.76
N ILE A 405 13.98 -18.34 -3.36
CA ILE A 405 13.14 -17.78 -2.29
C ILE A 405 13.05 -18.84 -1.20
N GLY A 406 13.58 -18.53 -0.01
CA GLY A 406 13.55 -19.42 1.13
C GLY A 406 12.17 -19.49 1.78
N PHE A 407 11.86 -20.64 2.37
CA PHE A 407 10.76 -20.76 3.32
C PHE A 407 11.22 -20.36 4.72
N ASP A 408 10.36 -19.69 5.45
CA ASP A 408 10.56 -19.33 6.85
C ASP A 408 9.44 -19.93 7.72
N ASP A 409 9.48 -19.65 9.01
CA ASP A 409 8.46 -20.10 9.98
C ASP A 409 7.05 -19.56 9.68
N LYS A 410 6.93 -18.51 8.86
CA LYS A 410 5.66 -17.85 8.48
C LYS A 410 5.05 -18.41 7.19
N THR A 411 5.80 -19.21 6.45
CA THR A 411 5.40 -19.62 5.10
C THR A 411 4.12 -20.47 5.10
N PHE A 412 3.98 -21.42 6.03
CA PHE A 412 2.88 -22.38 6.05
C PHE A 412 1.90 -22.21 7.22
N ARG A 413 2.23 -21.34 8.17
CA ARG A 413 1.48 -21.19 9.42
C ARG A 413 0.17 -20.45 9.25
N PHE A 414 -0.79 -20.76 10.12
CA PHE A 414 -1.99 -19.98 10.39
C PHE A 414 -2.13 -19.80 11.91
N TYR A 415 -2.81 -18.74 12.34
CA TYR A 415 -3.09 -18.53 13.76
C TYR A 415 -4.36 -19.28 14.13
N ASP A 416 -4.26 -20.19 15.09
CA ASP A 416 -5.38 -20.96 15.60
C ASP A 416 -5.89 -20.33 16.91
N THR A 417 -7.04 -19.67 16.87
CA THR A 417 -7.66 -19.01 18.03
C THR A 417 -8.09 -19.96 19.14
N ARG A 418 -8.13 -21.28 18.89
CA ARG A 418 -8.49 -22.28 19.89
C ARG A 418 -7.30 -22.66 20.76
N THR A 419 -6.10 -22.68 20.18
CA THR A 419 -4.84 -22.99 20.87
C THR A 419 -4.07 -21.71 21.25
N ASP A 420 -4.54 -20.56 20.77
CA ASP A 420 -3.92 -19.24 20.94
C ASP A 420 -2.45 -19.25 20.47
N SER A 421 -2.20 -19.92 19.33
CA SER A 421 -0.86 -20.13 18.80
C SER A 421 -0.80 -20.22 17.28
N TRP A 422 0.42 -20.05 16.73
CA TRP A 422 0.70 -20.29 15.33
C TRP A 422 0.87 -21.79 15.08
N GLU A 423 0.04 -22.32 14.20
CA GLU A 423 0.02 -23.74 13.85
C GLU A 423 0.26 -23.94 12.36
N ILE A 424 0.74 -25.13 11.99
CA ILE A 424 0.88 -25.57 10.61
C ILE A 424 0.00 -26.80 10.42
N GLU A 425 -0.96 -26.73 9.51
CA GLU A 425 -1.80 -27.86 9.15
C GLU A 425 -1.03 -28.85 8.26
N SER A 426 -0.96 -30.12 8.63
CA SER A 426 -0.32 -31.17 7.82
C SER A 426 -0.97 -31.31 6.44
N GLY A 427 -0.18 -31.68 5.44
CA GLY A 427 -0.66 -32.06 4.10
C GLY A 427 0.00 -31.33 2.95
N THR A 428 -0.59 -31.43 1.78
CA THR A 428 -0.03 -30.92 0.53
C THR A 428 -0.35 -29.43 0.34
N TYR A 429 0.68 -28.61 0.15
CA TYR A 429 0.58 -27.19 -0.18
C TYR A 429 0.91 -26.97 -1.66
N GLN A 430 0.14 -26.10 -2.30
CA GLN A 430 0.44 -25.60 -3.63
C GLN A 430 1.50 -24.50 -3.53
N ILE A 431 2.57 -24.62 -4.31
CA ILE A 431 3.67 -23.67 -4.36
C ILE A 431 3.66 -23.04 -5.75
N MET A 432 3.53 -21.74 -5.82
CA MET A 432 3.30 -21.02 -7.07
C MET A 432 4.26 -19.83 -7.18
N ILE A 433 4.85 -19.65 -8.33
CA ILE A 433 5.60 -18.44 -8.69
C ILE A 433 4.73 -17.64 -9.66
N GLY A 434 4.53 -16.37 -9.36
CA GLY A 434 3.71 -15.47 -10.16
C GLY A 434 4.42 -14.17 -10.50
N GLU A 435 4.00 -13.56 -11.60
CA GLU A 435 4.32 -12.18 -11.96
C GLU A 435 3.46 -11.20 -11.15
N ASN A 436 2.31 -11.65 -10.69
CA ASN A 436 1.34 -10.94 -9.85
C ASN A 436 0.39 -11.95 -9.21
N ALA A 437 -0.53 -11.50 -8.34
CA ALA A 437 -1.44 -12.38 -7.61
C ALA A 437 -2.43 -13.15 -8.48
N GLN A 438 -2.64 -12.78 -9.74
CA GLN A 438 -3.54 -13.46 -10.67
C GLN A 438 -2.80 -14.40 -11.64
N GLN A 439 -1.61 -14.03 -12.07
CA GLN A 439 -0.87 -14.73 -13.12
C GLN A 439 0.25 -15.56 -12.50
N MET A 440 0.00 -16.86 -12.35
CA MET A 440 1.01 -17.84 -11.94
C MET A 440 1.71 -18.38 -13.18
N VAL A 441 3.04 -18.42 -13.14
CA VAL A 441 3.89 -18.83 -14.27
C VAL A 441 4.60 -20.16 -14.03
N LEU A 442 4.85 -20.52 -12.77
CA LEU A 442 5.37 -21.83 -12.39
C LEU A 442 4.55 -22.34 -11.18
N GLU A 443 4.27 -23.63 -11.18
CA GLU A 443 3.49 -24.27 -10.12
C GLU A 443 4.06 -25.64 -9.76
N GLY A 444 3.93 -26.02 -8.49
CA GLY A 444 4.28 -27.31 -7.95
C GLY A 444 3.63 -27.53 -6.61
N ALA A 445 4.01 -28.58 -5.92
CA ALA A 445 3.44 -28.95 -4.64
C ALA A 445 4.52 -29.44 -3.66
N LEU A 446 4.24 -29.28 -2.37
CA LEU A 446 5.09 -29.75 -1.28
C LEU A 446 4.23 -30.37 -0.19
N ASP A 447 4.59 -31.57 0.25
CA ASP A 447 4.00 -32.19 1.43
C ASP A 447 4.69 -31.67 2.69
N VAL A 448 3.91 -31.05 3.57
CA VAL A 448 4.41 -30.45 4.81
C VAL A 448 3.87 -31.25 5.99
N LYS A 449 4.77 -31.68 6.86
CA LYS A 449 4.42 -32.21 8.16
C LYS A 449 4.18 -31.05 9.11
N GLY A 450 2.92 -30.83 9.46
CA GLY A 450 2.50 -29.73 10.31
C GLY A 450 2.60 -30.03 11.80
N THR A 451 2.15 -29.07 12.59
CA THR A 451 2.00 -29.15 14.06
C THR A 451 0.63 -29.72 14.43
N VAL A 452 -0.36 -29.57 13.53
CA VAL A 452 -1.72 -30.07 13.70
C VAL A 452 -2.21 -30.79 12.45
N GLU A 453 -3.10 -31.77 12.64
CA GLU A 453 -3.74 -32.49 11.54
C GLU A 453 -4.98 -31.77 10.98
N ASN A 454 -5.63 -30.95 11.80
CA ASN A 454 -6.79 -30.15 11.39
C ASN A 454 -6.90 -28.86 12.19
N GLY A 455 -7.55 -27.84 11.61
CA GLY A 455 -7.71 -26.51 12.20
C GLY A 455 -8.97 -26.31 13.03
N GLY A 456 -9.87 -27.31 13.09
CA GLY A 456 -11.04 -27.35 13.95
C GLY A 456 -12.19 -26.39 13.63
N TYR A 457 -12.11 -25.61 12.56
CA TYR A 457 -13.30 -24.95 12.03
C TYR A 457 -14.17 -25.98 11.30
N LYS A 458 -15.47 -25.71 11.24
CA LYS A 458 -16.42 -26.57 10.53
C LYS A 458 -16.96 -25.81 9.33
N LYS A 459 -16.74 -26.35 8.16
CA LYS A 459 -17.16 -25.76 6.89
C LYS A 459 -18.68 -25.54 6.82
N GLU A 460 -19.45 -26.43 7.45
CA GLU A 460 -20.91 -26.35 7.52
C GLU A 460 -21.38 -25.16 8.39
N GLU A 461 -20.58 -24.77 9.39
CA GLU A 461 -20.88 -23.63 10.27
C GLU A 461 -20.47 -22.30 9.65
N LEU A 462 -19.40 -22.28 8.82
CA LEU A 462 -18.80 -21.08 8.25
C LEU A 462 -18.60 -21.17 6.71
N PRO A 463 -19.61 -21.62 5.92
CA PRO A 463 -19.43 -21.86 4.49
C PRO A 463 -19.03 -20.62 3.70
N GLU A 464 -19.42 -19.42 4.14
CA GLU A 464 -19.05 -18.15 3.52
C GLU A 464 -17.54 -17.93 3.61
N TYR A 465 -16.94 -18.17 4.77
CA TYR A 465 -15.49 -18.01 4.97
C TYR A 465 -14.68 -19.09 4.22
N PHE A 466 -15.16 -20.32 4.14
CA PHE A 466 -14.50 -21.36 3.34
C PHE A 466 -14.58 -21.10 1.83
N SER A 467 -15.60 -20.39 1.38
CA SER A 467 -15.76 -20.02 -0.05
C SER A 467 -15.23 -18.63 -0.40
N GLY A 468 -14.90 -17.80 0.59
CA GLY A 468 -14.53 -16.39 0.41
C GLY A 468 -15.71 -15.47 0.05
N LYS A 469 -16.96 -15.96 0.05
CA LYS A 469 -18.17 -15.17 -0.27
C LYS A 469 -18.63 -14.36 0.94
N ILE A 470 -17.84 -13.37 1.33
CA ILE A 470 -17.94 -12.67 2.63
C ILE A 470 -18.66 -11.31 2.55
N LYS A 471 -19.29 -10.95 1.44
CA LYS A 471 -19.97 -9.64 1.32
C LYS A 471 -21.17 -9.46 2.24
N ASP A 472 -21.87 -10.54 2.56
CA ASP A 472 -23.09 -10.54 3.37
C ASP A 472 -22.96 -11.56 4.50
N ILE A 473 -22.14 -11.25 5.49
CA ILE A 473 -21.96 -12.10 6.66
C ILE A 473 -23.03 -11.75 7.71
N SER A 474 -23.87 -12.71 8.08
CA SER A 474 -24.86 -12.52 9.15
C SER A 474 -24.19 -12.41 10.52
N ASP A 475 -24.89 -11.77 11.47
CA ASP A 475 -24.44 -11.68 12.87
C ASP A 475 -24.19 -13.06 13.49
N GLU A 476 -25.01 -14.04 13.17
CA GLU A 476 -24.83 -15.42 13.63
C GLU A 476 -23.49 -15.99 13.17
N LYS A 477 -23.16 -15.84 11.87
CA LYS A 477 -21.89 -16.35 11.32
C LYS A 477 -20.69 -15.59 11.84
N PHE A 478 -20.81 -14.27 11.97
CA PHE A 478 -19.74 -13.44 12.52
C PHE A 478 -19.50 -13.76 14.01
N ARG A 479 -20.55 -14.02 14.80
CA ARG A 479 -20.45 -14.46 16.20
C ARG A 479 -19.67 -15.76 16.36
N ILE A 480 -19.90 -16.72 15.46
CA ILE A 480 -19.15 -18.00 15.46
C ILE A 480 -17.66 -17.74 15.22
N LEU A 481 -17.32 -16.90 14.22
CA LEU A 481 -15.94 -16.54 13.94
C LEU A 481 -15.30 -15.73 15.08
N TYR A 482 -16.04 -14.75 15.60
CA TYR A 482 -15.56 -13.83 16.63
C TYR A 482 -15.41 -14.51 18.01
N GLY A 483 -16.16 -15.61 18.24
CA GLY A 483 -16.09 -16.40 19.47
C GLY A 483 -16.73 -15.73 20.69
N ARG A 484 -17.45 -14.63 20.53
CA ARG A 484 -18.14 -13.87 21.58
C ARG A 484 -19.29 -13.05 20.99
N GLU A 485 -20.09 -12.42 21.87
CA GLU A 485 -21.17 -11.53 21.43
C GLU A 485 -20.60 -10.29 20.71
N ILE A 486 -21.30 -9.88 19.64
CA ILE A 486 -20.96 -8.65 18.91
C ILE A 486 -21.30 -7.47 19.85
N PRO A 487 -20.36 -6.52 20.08
CA PRO A 487 -20.64 -5.35 20.89
C PRO A 487 -21.82 -4.56 20.31
N ASP A 488 -22.69 -4.04 21.18
CA ASP A 488 -23.70 -3.09 20.75
C ASP A 488 -22.98 -1.79 20.31
N GLY A 489 -22.96 -1.54 19.02
CA GLY A 489 -22.33 -0.36 18.40
C GLY A 489 -23.23 0.86 18.39
N SER A 490 -24.47 0.75 18.82
CA SER A 490 -25.42 1.87 18.80
C SER A 490 -25.03 2.96 19.80
N TRP A 491 -25.21 4.21 19.40
CA TRP A 491 -24.94 5.33 20.30
C TRP A 491 -26.04 5.46 21.37
N SER A 492 -25.66 5.34 22.62
CA SER A 492 -26.59 5.43 23.78
C SER A 492 -27.04 6.85 24.06
N GLY A 493 -26.50 7.88 23.42
CA GLY A 493 -26.72 9.30 23.75
C GLY A 493 -25.79 9.82 24.82
N GLU A 494 -24.96 8.99 25.44
CA GLU A 494 -23.98 9.38 26.45
C GLU A 494 -22.58 9.45 25.85
N ILE A 495 -21.82 10.49 26.15
CA ILE A 495 -20.42 10.62 25.79
C ILE A 495 -19.63 9.65 26.66
N GLN A 496 -18.89 8.75 26.03
CA GLN A 496 -17.96 7.84 26.69
C GLN A 496 -16.52 8.32 26.52
N MET A 497 -15.60 7.74 27.32
CA MET A 497 -14.19 8.17 27.36
C MET A 497 -13.51 8.12 25.99
N ASN A 498 -13.95 7.23 25.10
CA ASN A 498 -13.39 7.04 23.74
C ASN A 498 -14.13 7.84 22.66
N ASP A 499 -15.13 8.64 23.01
CA ASP A 499 -15.83 9.44 22.01
C ASP A 499 -14.97 10.67 21.64
N ALA A 500 -14.76 10.87 20.35
CA ALA A 500 -14.12 12.08 19.87
C ALA A 500 -15.02 13.28 20.19
N VAL A 501 -14.49 14.22 20.93
CA VAL A 501 -15.13 15.53 21.14
C VAL A 501 -14.51 16.47 20.12
N CYS A 502 -15.15 16.58 18.95
CA CYS A 502 -14.81 17.57 17.92
C CYS A 502 -15.49 18.90 18.16
#